data_10d1236316e6343adbb95fea7eee5537
#
_entry.id   10d1236316e6343adbb95fea7eee5537
#
_cell.length_a   1.000
_cell.length_b   1.000
_cell.length_c   1.000
_cell.angle_alpha   90.00
_cell.angle_beta   90.00
_cell.angle_gamma   90.00
#
_symmetry.space_group_name_H-M   'P 1'
#
loop_
_entity.id
_entity.type
_entity.pdbx_description
1 polymer ?
#
loop_
_entity_poly.entity_id
_entity_poly.type
_entity_poly.pdbx_seq_one_letter_code
_entity_poly.pdbx_strand_id
1 'polypeptide(L)' 'MAPATEATIRKATAPDLEVGLICADRDGNRIRIDRVDRDSGTLSYHFLNDELRVQEGIQERSIVQFVAEAWYIAAPGSSL' A
#
# COMPACT_ATOMS: atom_id res chain seq x y z
N MET A 1 -27.72 -5.04 -3.37
CA MET A 1 -27.08 -5.28 -3.33
C MET A 1 -26.05 -4.96 -2.99
N ALA A 2 -25.55 -5.00 -2.91
CA ALA A 2 -24.63 -5.02 -2.74
C ALA A 2 -23.69 -4.63 -2.38
N PRO A 3 -23.53 -4.64 -1.90
CA PRO A 3 -22.54 -4.19 -1.48
C PRO A 3 -21.30 -4.65 -1.80
N ALA A 4 -21.09 -4.54 -2.87
CA ALA A 4 -19.80 -4.89 -3.36
C ALA A 4 -18.70 -4.21 -2.64
N THR A 5 -18.97 -3.14 -1.98
CA THR A 5 -17.91 -2.40 -1.36
C THR A 5 -17.20 -3.15 -0.25
N GLU A 6 -17.91 -4.01 0.44
CA GLU A 6 -17.22 -4.72 1.49
C GLU A 6 -16.22 -5.68 0.95
N ALA A 7 -16.46 -6.15 -0.22
CA ALA A 7 -15.60 -7.14 -0.78
C ALA A 7 -14.31 -6.58 -1.33
N THR A 8 -14.19 -5.27 -1.39
CA THR A 8 -13.02 -4.68 -2.03
C THR A 8 -11.81 -4.61 -1.16
N ILE A 9 -11.96 -4.78 0.15
CA ILE A 9 -10.79 -4.73 1.02
C ILE A 9 -10.12 -6.10 0.97
N ARG A 10 -8.92 -6.12 0.46
CA ARG A 10 -8.18 -7.36 0.38
C ARG A 10 -6.72 -7.11 0.64
N LYS A 11 -6.04 -8.18 1.03
CA LYS A 11 -4.63 -8.10 1.33
C LYS A 11 -3.85 -7.87 0.04
N ALA A 12 -2.88 -6.99 0.11
CA ALA A 12 -2.02 -6.71 -1.03
C ALA A 12 -1.07 -7.88 -1.27
N THR A 13 -0.94 -8.26 -2.53
CA THR A 13 0.01 -9.30 -2.93
C THR A 13 1.06 -8.65 -3.80
N ALA A 14 2.15 -9.38 -4.07
CA ALA A 14 3.26 -8.81 -4.83
C ALA A 14 2.83 -8.22 -6.17
N PRO A 15 1.99 -8.86 -6.97
CA PRO A 15 1.58 -8.26 -8.24
C PRO A 15 0.75 -6.99 -8.10
N ASP A 16 0.15 -6.76 -6.93
CA ASP A 16 -0.69 -5.58 -6.73
C ASP A 16 0.13 -4.31 -6.52
N LEU A 17 1.38 -4.45 -6.14
CA LEU A 17 2.17 -3.30 -5.71
C LEU A 17 2.53 -2.43 -6.89
N GLU A 18 2.19 -1.14 -6.80
CA GLU A 18 2.48 -0.20 -7.85
C GLU A 18 2.61 1.20 -7.25
N VAL A 19 3.24 2.09 -7.98
CA VAL A 19 3.41 3.47 -7.53
C VAL A 19 2.04 4.11 -7.34
N GLY A 20 1.88 4.76 -6.21
CA GLY A 20 0.63 5.44 -5.89
C GLY A 20 -0.36 4.59 -5.14
N LEU A 21 -0.13 3.28 -5.03
CA LEU A 21 -1.03 2.41 -4.29
C LEU A 21 -1.07 2.83 -2.82
N ILE A 22 -2.27 2.96 -2.27
CA ILE A 22 -2.44 3.27 -0.86
C ILE A 22 -2.84 2.00 -0.14
N CYS A 23 -2.09 1.66 0.89
CA CYS A 23 -2.34 0.48 1.70
C CYS A 23 -2.56 0.88 3.15
N ALA A 24 -3.28 0.05 3.87
CA ALA A 24 -3.54 0.26 5.28
C ALA A 24 -3.26 -1.03 6.04
N ASP A 25 -2.83 -0.90 7.29
CA ASP A 25 -2.66 -2.07 8.14
C ASP A 25 -3.83 -2.14 9.13
N ARG A 26 -3.77 -3.12 10.01
CA ARG A 26 -4.85 -3.34 10.97
C ARG A 26 -4.97 -2.22 12.00
N ASP A 27 -3.88 -1.53 12.25
CA ASP A 27 -3.87 -0.46 13.23
C ASP A 27 -4.34 0.85 12.66
N GLY A 28 -4.67 0.89 11.39
CA GLY A 28 -5.13 2.11 10.76
C GLY A 28 -4.03 2.95 10.15
N ASN A 29 -2.80 2.47 10.19
CA ASN A 29 -1.71 3.18 9.51
C ASN A 29 -1.90 3.06 8.01
N ARG A 30 -1.65 4.15 7.31
CA ARG A 30 -1.77 4.18 5.85
C ARG A 30 -0.46 4.59 5.24
N ILE A 31 -0.15 3.99 4.11
CA ILE A 31 1.06 4.32 3.37
C ILE A 31 0.71 4.49 1.90
N ARG A 32 1.56 5.22 1.20
CA ARG A 32 1.47 5.32 -0.25
C ARG A 32 2.80 4.86 -0.83
N ILE A 33 2.73 3.95 -1.79
CA ILE A 33 3.93 3.40 -2.41
C ILE A 33 4.50 4.42 -3.38
N ASP A 34 5.78 4.73 -3.23
CA ASP A 34 6.48 5.68 -4.07
C ASP A 34 7.26 5.02 -5.18
N ARG A 35 7.73 3.80 -4.93
CA ARG A 35 8.61 3.13 -5.87
C ARG A 35 8.53 1.63 -5.67
N VAL A 36 8.52 0.90 -6.76
CA VAL A 36 8.58 -0.56 -6.73
C VAL A 36 9.71 -0.97 -7.67
N ASP A 37 10.69 -1.64 -7.13
CA ASP A 37 11.83 -2.13 -7.91
C ASP A 37 11.80 -3.65 -7.88
N ARG A 38 11.26 -4.24 -8.93
CA ARG A 38 11.10 -5.68 -8.96
C ARG A 38 12.41 -6.41 -9.22
N ASP A 39 13.36 -5.73 -9.82
CA ASP A 39 14.66 -6.36 -10.07
C ASP A 39 15.42 -6.58 -8.78
N SER A 40 15.36 -5.63 -7.87
CA SER A 40 16.01 -5.78 -6.58
C SER A 40 15.09 -6.37 -5.53
N GLY A 41 13.79 -6.43 -5.81
CA GLY A 41 12.83 -6.97 -4.87
C GLY A 41 12.53 -6.04 -3.72
N THR A 42 12.60 -4.73 -3.94
CA THR A 42 12.37 -3.73 -2.89
C THR A 42 11.31 -2.74 -3.31
N LEU A 43 10.76 -2.06 -2.31
CA LEU A 43 9.84 -0.97 -2.57
C LEU A 43 10.05 0.12 -1.52
N SER A 44 9.60 1.32 -1.86
CA SER A 44 9.68 2.45 -0.95
C SER A 44 8.31 3.07 -0.79
N TYR A 45 8.04 3.60 0.37
CA TYR A 45 6.76 4.22 0.64
C TYR A 45 6.89 5.29 1.71
N HIS A 46 5.86 6.13 1.81
CA HIS A 46 5.73 7.10 2.88
C HIS A 46 4.48 6.80 3.68
N PHE A 47 4.53 7.07 4.97
CA PHE A 47 3.32 7.04 5.77
C PHE A 47 2.47 8.25 5.43
N LEU A 48 1.16 8.09 5.59
CA LEU A 48 0.20 9.16 5.38
C LEU A 48 -0.45 9.51 6.71
N ASN A 49 -0.81 10.77 6.87
CA ASN A 49 -1.55 11.18 8.07
C ASN A 49 -3.05 10.95 7.84
N ASP A 50 -3.87 11.38 8.79
CA ASP A 50 -5.31 11.17 8.71
C ASP A 50 -5.94 11.86 7.52
N GLU A 51 -5.29 12.89 7.01
CA GLU A 51 -5.77 13.61 5.83
C GLU A 51 -5.19 13.06 4.54
N LEU A 52 -4.54 11.91 4.62
CA LEU A 52 -3.89 11.25 3.49
C LEU A 52 -2.78 12.09 2.87
N ARG A 53 -2.13 12.89 3.67
CA ARG A 53 -0.97 13.66 3.23
C ARG A 53 0.30 12.92 3.59
N VAL A 54 1.26 12.99 2.71
CA VAL A 54 2.54 12.32 2.88
C VAL A 54 3.31 12.94 4.04
N GLN A 55 3.78 12.09 4.94
CA GLN A 55 4.62 12.51 6.05
C GLN A 55 6.08 12.33 5.67
N GLU A 56 6.95 13.05 6.35
CA GLU A 56 8.37 12.96 6.10
C GLU A 56 8.90 11.58 6.43
N GLY A 57 9.95 11.19 5.74
CA GLY A 57 10.63 9.94 6.04
C GLY A 57 10.20 8.83 5.11
N ILE A 58 11.06 8.54 4.14
CA ILE A 58 10.79 7.44 3.22
C ILE A 58 11.16 6.13 3.91
N GLN A 59 10.31 5.12 3.70
CA GLN A 59 10.55 3.79 4.23
C GLN A 59 10.89 2.86 3.08
N GLU A 60 11.74 1.89 3.35
CA GLU A 60 12.12 0.91 2.35
C GLU A 60 11.96 -0.48 2.92
N ARG A 61 11.44 -1.41 2.13
CA ARG A 61 11.23 -2.80 2.53
C ARG A 61 11.47 -3.71 1.36
N SER A 62 11.79 -4.96 1.64
CA SER A 62 11.71 -5.95 0.59
C SER A 62 10.24 -6.20 0.26
N ILE A 63 9.97 -6.53 -0.99
CA ILE A 63 8.60 -6.82 -1.42
C ILE A 63 8.05 -8.00 -0.63
N VAL A 64 8.86 -9.04 -0.44
CA VAL A 64 8.44 -10.22 0.30
C VAL A 64 8.04 -9.86 1.73
N GLN A 65 8.84 -9.04 2.39
CA GLN A 65 8.55 -8.66 3.75
C GLN A 65 7.30 -7.79 3.83
N PHE A 66 7.15 -6.87 2.89
CA PHE A 66 5.98 -6.01 2.87
C PHE A 66 4.70 -6.83 2.75
N VAL A 67 4.69 -7.79 1.85
CA VAL A 67 3.52 -8.65 1.67
C VAL A 67 3.25 -9.45 2.94
N ALA A 68 4.30 -9.94 3.60
CA ALA A 68 4.15 -10.74 4.81
C ALA A 68 3.61 -9.92 5.98
N GLU A 69 3.77 -8.61 5.94
CA GLU A 69 3.30 -7.75 7.03
C GLU A 69 1.80 -7.49 7.00
N ALA A 70 1.11 -8.05 6.03
CA ALA A 70 -0.35 -7.96 5.97
C ALA A 70 -0.87 -6.53 5.77
N TRP A 71 -0.48 -5.93 4.68
CA TRP A 71 -1.04 -4.66 4.26
C TRP A 71 -2.26 -4.91 3.38
N TYR A 72 -3.26 -4.06 3.50
CA TYR A 72 -4.50 -4.18 2.74
C TYR A 72 -4.63 -3.01 1.78
N ILE A 73 -5.18 -3.27 0.61
CA ILE A 73 -5.33 -2.24 -0.42
C ILE A 73 -6.45 -1.31 0.00
N ALA A 74 -6.13 -0.03 0.16
CA ALA A 74 -7.12 0.98 0.53
C ALA A 74 -7.56 1.78 -0.69
N ALA A 75 -6.64 2.05 -1.63
CA ALA A 75 -7.01 2.74 -2.85
C ALA A 75 -6.00 2.39 -3.93
N PRO A 76 -6.46 2.14 -5.15
CA PRO A 76 -5.54 1.78 -6.24
C PRO A 76 -4.66 2.95 -6.65
N GLY A 77 -3.46 2.63 -7.09
CA GLY A 77 -2.50 3.65 -7.47
C GLY A 77 -2.89 4.44 -8.69
N SER A 78 -3.62 3.82 -9.58
CA SER A 78 -4.02 4.47 -10.83
C SER A 78 -5.45 4.96 -10.79
N SER A 79 -5.98 5.24 -9.62
CA SER A 79 -7.38 5.54 -9.47
C SER A 79 -7.80 6.89 -10.03
N LEU A 80 -6.95 7.62 -10.55
CA LEU A 80 -7.34 8.89 -11.15
C LEU A 80 -7.66 8.77 -12.63
#